data_d4894523b49b7f4655a3244da9136e10
#
_entry.id   d4894523b49b7f4655a3244da9136e10
#
_cell.length_a   1.000
_cell.length_b   1.000
_cell.length_c   1.000
_cell.angle_alpha   90.00
_cell.angle_beta   90.00
_cell.angle_gamma   90.00
#
_symmetry.space_group_name_H-M   'P 1'
#
loop_
_entity.id
_entity.type
_entity.pdbx_description
1 polymer ?
#
loop_
_entity_poly.entity_id
_entity_poly.type
_entity_poly.pdbx_seq_one_letter_code
_entity_poly.pdbx_strand_id
1 'polypeptide(L)'
;MKRILIHYAMLIMIFSPVLTGYCRDRPAPPPSRYGFTFKIDAKSMPKGVTVREVRNESSVRYFIKNTSDVPLIINERLQNDRLVSGAKLVSGRVLHYFPNGVPMQGKRHLKGWQAPFGEIPETLLYIKEPKKIYEGRKVGLTKELPKPEKMSIPANLNGTPYEIKGTINYHLNKAYDVFHRIKNPKSK
;
A
#
# COMPACT_ATOMS: atom_id res chain seq x y z
N MET A 1 -33.82 41.56 -17.73
CA MET A 1 -32.91 40.39 -17.67
C MET A 1 -31.62 40.62 -16.91
N LYS A 2 -31.11 41.84 -16.67
CA LYS A 2 -29.83 42.06 -15.94
C LYS A 2 -29.91 41.90 -14.39
N ARG A 3 -31.08 42.00 -13.76
CA ARG A 3 -31.23 41.91 -12.29
C ARG A 3 -31.25 40.47 -11.74
N ILE A 4 -31.60 39.48 -12.56
CA ILE A 4 -31.64 38.07 -12.13
C ILE A 4 -30.22 37.45 -12.04
N LEU A 5 -29.29 37.90 -12.88
CA LEU A 5 -27.91 37.39 -12.89
C LEU A 5 -27.12 37.77 -11.60
N ILE A 6 -27.42 38.96 -11.02
CA ILE A 6 -26.73 39.44 -9.81
C ILE A 6 -27.13 38.62 -8.58
N HIS A 7 -28.37 38.14 -8.51
CA HIS A 7 -28.83 37.31 -7.39
C HIS A 7 -28.26 35.90 -7.41
N TYR A 8 -28.02 35.32 -8.60
CA TYR A 8 -27.37 34.01 -8.71
C TYR A 8 -25.86 34.06 -8.37
N ALA A 9 -25.15 35.15 -8.73
CA ALA A 9 -23.75 35.34 -8.39
C ALA A 9 -23.57 35.54 -6.88
N MET A 10 -24.50 36.18 -6.18
CA MET A 10 -24.45 36.36 -4.74
C MET A 10 -24.77 35.07 -3.96
N LEU A 11 -25.65 34.22 -4.50
CA LEU A 11 -25.98 32.94 -3.86
C LEU A 11 -24.83 31.92 -3.92
N ILE A 12 -24.01 31.97 -4.97
CA ILE A 12 -22.83 31.09 -5.11
C ILE A 12 -21.71 31.50 -4.15
N MET A 13 -21.58 32.79 -3.81
CA MET A 13 -20.56 33.26 -2.86
C MET A 13 -20.88 32.93 -1.41
N ILE A 14 -22.14 32.70 -1.04
CA ILE A 14 -22.51 32.39 0.35
C ILE A 14 -22.32 30.90 0.69
N PHE A 15 -22.32 30.01 -0.32
CA PHE A 15 -22.19 28.56 -0.11
C PHE A 15 -20.74 28.01 -0.32
N SER A 16 -19.79 28.84 -0.77
CA SER A 16 -18.42 28.41 -1.05
C SER A 16 -17.49 28.20 0.15
N PRO A 17 -17.74 28.74 1.36
CA PRO A 17 -16.78 28.55 2.46
C PRO A 17 -17.01 27.30 3.33
N VAL A 18 -18.04 26.47 3.05
CA VAL A 18 -18.34 25.35 3.97
C VAL A 18 -17.68 24.04 3.59
N LEU A 19 -17.06 23.92 2.40
CA LEU A 19 -16.44 22.67 1.93
C LEU A 19 -14.91 22.61 2.09
N THR A 20 -14.25 23.64 2.62
CA THR A 20 -12.79 23.65 2.83
C THR A 20 -12.36 23.31 4.26
N GLY A 21 -13.21 22.75 5.06
CA GLY A 21 -12.85 22.51 6.43
C GLY A 21 -13.20 21.14 6.93
N TYR A 22 -12.38 20.14 6.65
CA TYR A 22 -12.19 18.97 7.55
C TYR A 22 -11.21 17.92 6.97
N CYS A 23 -10.25 18.32 6.16
CA CYS A 23 -8.97 17.62 6.21
C CYS A 23 -8.20 18.21 7.41
N ARG A 24 -8.45 17.70 8.60
CA ARG A 24 -7.46 17.82 9.67
C ARG A 24 -6.24 17.10 9.17
N ASP A 25 -5.27 17.85 8.64
CA ASP A 25 -3.92 17.37 8.40
C ASP A 25 -3.38 16.87 9.74
N ARG A 26 -3.62 15.60 10.01
CA ARG A 26 -2.92 14.97 11.12
C ARG A 26 -1.46 15.04 10.75
N PRO A 27 -0.63 15.69 11.55
CA PRO A 27 0.79 15.76 11.27
C PRO A 27 1.29 14.34 11.01
N ALA A 28 2.03 14.17 9.93
CA ALA A 28 2.60 12.86 9.59
C ALA A 28 3.34 12.31 10.83
N PRO A 29 3.17 11.05 11.17
CA PRO A 29 3.86 10.47 12.31
C PRO A 29 5.37 10.63 12.11
N PRO A 30 6.14 10.84 13.20
CA PRO A 30 7.58 10.99 13.11
C PRO A 30 8.19 9.77 12.41
N PRO A 31 9.25 9.95 11.62
CA PRO A 31 9.92 8.83 10.98
C PRO A 31 10.43 7.83 12.01
N SER A 32 10.32 6.55 11.70
CA SER A 32 10.92 5.51 12.54
C SER A 32 12.44 5.56 12.44
N ARG A 33 13.14 5.26 13.55
CA ARG A 33 14.59 5.08 13.57
C ARG A 33 15.06 3.95 12.66
N TYR A 34 14.24 2.93 12.48
CA TYR A 34 14.54 1.78 11.66
C TYR A 34 13.75 1.85 10.35
N GLY A 35 14.44 1.57 9.25
CA GLY A 35 13.85 1.12 8.00
C GLY A 35 13.95 -0.40 7.90
N PHE A 36 13.29 -0.98 6.92
CA PHE A 36 13.39 -2.41 6.67
C PHE A 36 13.41 -2.72 5.17
N THR A 37 13.99 -3.88 4.85
CA THR A 37 13.87 -4.52 3.54
C THR A 37 13.35 -5.93 3.74
N PHE A 38 12.57 -6.44 2.79
CA PHE A 38 12.04 -7.78 2.81
C PHE A 38 12.73 -8.62 1.73
N LYS A 39 13.55 -9.58 2.14
CA LYS A 39 14.20 -10.52 1.23
C LYS A 39 13.31 -11.74 1.07
N ILE A 40 12.70 -11.89 -0.10
CA ILE A 40 11.85 -13.04 -0.41
C ILE A 40 12.69 -14.30 -0.53
N ASP A 41 12.20 -15.40 0.04
CA ASP A 41 12.77 -16.72 -0.17
C ASP A 41 12.32 -17.23 -1.55
N ALA A 42 13.24 -17.29 -2.49
CA ALA A 42 12.97 -17.73 -3.85
C ALA A 42 12.39 -19.16 -3.90
N LYS A 43 12.75 -20.02 -2.93
CA LYS A 43 12.22 -21.39 -2.84
C LYS A 43 10.73 -21.44 -2.45
N SER A 44 10.23 -20.35 -1.85
CA SER A 44 8.81 -20.23 -1.50
C SER A 44 7.96 -19.67 -2.64
N MET A 45 8.54 -19.37 -3.79
CA MET A 45 7.78 -18.79 -4.91
C MET A 45 7.25 -19.89 -5.83
N PRO A 46 5.96 -19.83 -6.22
CA PRO A 46 5.40 -20.75 -7.21
C PRO A 46 6.07 -20.58 -8.57
N LYS A 47 6.09 -21.64 -9.37
CA LYS A 47 6.61 -21.58 -10.74
C LYS A 47 5.88 -20.51 -11.57
N GLY A 48 6.64 -19.68 -12.27
CA GLY A 48 6.10 -18.58 -13.08
C GLY A 48 5.79 -17.30 -12.30
N VAL A 49 5.94 -17.31 -10.97
CA VAL A 49 5.80 -16.11 -10.13
C VAL A 49 7.16 -15.46 -9.90
N THR A 50 7.24 -14.17 -10.14
CA THR A 50 8.46 -13.37 -9.93
C THR A 50 8.13 -12.12 -9.13
N VAL A 51 9.11 -11.65 -8.35
CA VAL A 51 9.00 -10.40 -7.60
C VAL A 51 10.14 -9.50 -7.98
N ARG A 52 9.81 -8.24 -8.30
CA ARG A 52 10.75 -7.18 -8.62
C ARG A 52 10.75 -6.14 -7.51
N GLU A 53 11.92 -5.84 -7.00
CA GLU A 53 12.13 -4.76 -6.03
C GLU A 53 12.41 -3.45 -6.76
N VAL A 54 11.74 -2.39 -6.33
CA VAL A 54 11.98 -1.01 -6.79
C VAL A 54 12.34 -0.17 -5.58
N ARG A 55 13.54 0.38 -5.59
CA ARG A 55 14.06 1.26 -4.54
C ARG A 55 14.01 2.70 -5.00
N ASN A 56 13.38 3.55 -4.20
CA ASN A 56 13.50 4.99 -4.28
C ASN A 56 14.28 5.47 -3.04
N GLU A 57 14.65 6.73 -3.01
CA GLU A 57 15.42 7.32 -1.89
C GLU A 57 14.81 7.09 -0.50
N SER A 58 13.47 7.05 -0.41
CA SER A 58 12.72 6.97 0.85
C SER A 58 11.92 5.68 1.04
N SER A 59 11.82 4.81 0.03
CA SER A 59 10.95 3.62 0.09
C SER A 59 11.41 2.47 -0.80
N VAL A 60 11.09 1.27 -0.36
CA VAL A 60 11.25 0.05 -1.15
C VAL A 60 9.86 -0.50 -1.46
N ARG A 61 9.61 -0.78 -2.73
CA ARG A 61 8.35 -1.36 -3.21
C ARG A 61 8.62 -2.69 -3.90
N TYR A 62 7.73 -3.63 -3.73
CA TYR A 62 7.81 -4.95 -4.32
C TYR A 62 6.66 -5.15 -5.29
N PHE A 63 6.97 -5.43 -6.55
CA PHE A 63 5.98 -5.75 -7.58
C PHE A 63 6.03 -7.23 -7.88
N ILE A 64 4.86 -7.86 -7.91
CA ILE A 64 4.73 -9.28 -8.17
C ILE A 64 4.02 -9.51 -9.49
N LYS A 65 4.53 -10.46 -10.26
CA LYS A 65 4.00 -10.90 -11.55
C LYS A 65 3.83 -12.42 -11.52
N ASN A 66 2.77 -12.92 -12.15
CA ASN A 66 2.56 -14.34 -12.36
C ASN A 66 2.33 -14.60 -13.87
N THR A 67 3.23 -15.31 -14.50
CA THR A 67 3.14 -15.69 -15.92
C THR A 67 2.53 -17.08 -16.13
N SER A 68 2.26 -17.83 -15.04
CA SER A 68 1.62 -19.14 -15.13
C SER A 68 0.11 -19.03 -15.23
N ASP A 69 -0.52 -20.08 -15.72
CA ASP A 69 -1.98 -20.22 -15.80
C ASP A 69 -2.61 -20.57 -14.43
N VAL A 70 -1.77 -20.87 -13.42
CA VAL A 70 -2.23 -21.13 -12.05
C VAL A 70 -2.51 -19.80 -11.35
N PRO A 71 -3.76 -19.51 -10.97
CA PRO A 71 -4.10 -18.23 -10.33
C PRO A 71 -3.42 -18.07 -8.98
N LEU A 72 -2.78 -16.93 -8.77
CA LEU A 72 -2.26 -16.48 -7.47
C LEU A 72 -3.06 -15.26 -7.02
N ILE A 73 -3.68 -15.35 -5.84
CA ILE A 73 -4.41 -14.23 -5.24
C ILE A 73 -3.61 -13.72 -4.04
N ILE A 74 -3.39 -12.41 -4.00
CA ILE A 74 -2.63 -11.71 -2.96
C ILE A 74 -3.40 -10.51 -2.43
N ASN A 75 -2.95 -9.95 -1.32
CA ASN A 75 -3.53 -8.76 -0.71
C ASN A 75 -5.03 -8.91 -0.45
N GLU A 76 -5.48 -10.14 -0.14
CA GLU A 76 -6.87 -10.40 0.20
C GLU A 76 -7.24 -9.69 1.50
N ARG A 77 -8.36 -9.01 1.46
CA ARG A 77 -9.01 -8.44 2.63
C ARG A 77 -10.41 -8.99 2.75
N LEU A 78 -10.67 -9.64 3.85
CA LEU A 78 -11.99 -10.15 4.21
C LEU A 78 -12.67 -9.20 5.21
N GLN A 79 -13.97 -9.07 5.10
CA GLN A 79 -14.83 -8.41 6.07
C GLN A 79 -16.07 -9.28 6.25
N ASN A 80 -16.28 -9.79 7.49
CA ASN A 80 -17.33 -10.76 7.80
C ASN A 80 -17.30 -11.96 6.81
N ASP A 81 -16.12 -12.55 6.64
CA ASP A 81 -15.83 -13.69 5.75
C ASP A 81 -16.13 -13.45 4.26
N ARG A 82 -16.39 -12.22 3.88
CA ARG A 82 -16.60 -11.84 2.47
C ARG A 82 -15.39 -11.11 1.93
N LEU A 83 -14.96 -11.49 0.74
CA LEU A 83 -13.88 -10.79 0.04
C LEU A 83 -14.32 -9.37 -0.30
N VAL A 84 -13.57 -8.37 0.18
CA VAL A 84 -13.82 -6.95 -0.12
C VAL A 84 -12.75 -6.34 -1.02
N SER A 85 -11.54 -6.88 -1.02
CA SER A 85 -10.49 -6.49 -1.96
C SER A 85 -9.48 -7.62 -2.13
N GLY A 86 -8.73 -7.58 -3.23
CA GLY A 86 -7.64 -8.51 -3.53
C GLY A 86 -7.13 -8.28 -4.95
N ALA A 87 -5.97 -8.88 -5.25
CA ALA A 87 -5.41 -8.92 -6.59
C ALA A 87 -5.18 -10.37 -7.02
N LYS A 88 -5.76 -10.77 -8.15
CA LYS A 88 -5.62 -12.08 -8.78
C LYS A 88 -4.67 -11.96 -9.97
N LEU A 89 -3.58 -12.69 -9.92
CA LEU A 89 -2.57 -12.74 -10.98
C LEU A 89 -2.66 -14.07 -11.70
N VAL A 90 -2.81 -14.04 -13.01
CA VAL A 90 -2.88 -15.23 -13.85
C VAL A 90 -2.45 -14.90 -15.27
N SER A 91 -1.67 -15.76 -15.92
CA SER A 91 -1.27 -15.63 -17.34
C SER A 91 -0.73 -14.23 -17.70
N GLY A 92 0.07 -13.64 -16.80
CA GLY A 92 0.64 -12.29 -17.00
C GLY A 92 -0.35 -11.13 -16.87
N ARG A 93 -1.54 -11.35 -16.30
CA ARG A 93 -2.56 -10.31 -16.08
C ARG A 93 -2.88 -10.16 -14.61
N VAL A 94 -3.26 -8.95 -14.22
CA VAL A 94 -3.74 -8.63 -12.88
C VAL A 94 -5.22 -8.24 -12.94
N LEU A 95 -6.02 -8.93 -12.13
CA LEU A 95 -7.43 -8.63 -11.91
C LEU A 95 -7.60 -8.14 -10.47
N HIS A 96 -8.34 -7.06 -10.27
CA HIS A 96 -8.70 -6.55 -8.94
C HIS A 96 -10.13 -6.93 -8.60
N TYR A 97 -10.39 -7.19 -7.31
CA TYR A 97 -11.74 -7.54 -6.85
C TYR A 97 -12.55 -6.30 -6.48
N PHE A 98 -13.75 -6.20 -7.03
CA PHE A 98 -14.69 -5.11 -6.79
C PHE A 98 -16.05 -5.66 -6.32
N PRO A 99 -16.33 -5.64 -5.01
CA PRO A 99 -17.57 -6.20 -4.46
C PRO A 99 -18.82 -5.43 -4.92
N ASN A 100 -18.71 -4.13 -5.09
CA ASN A 100 -19.80 -3.23 -5.49
C ASN A 100 -19.80 -2.88 -6.99
N GLY A 101 -18.86 -3.46 -7.74
CA GLY A 101 -18.63 -3.16 -9.16
C GLY A 101 -17.73 -1.94 -9.38
N VAL A 102 -17.23 -1.84 -10.62
CA VAL A 102 -16.40 -0.72 -11.07
C VAL A 102 -17.28 0.24 -11.84
N PRO A 103 -17.28 1.55 -11.54
CA PRO A 103 -17.92 2.55 -12.37
C PRO A 103 -17.12 2.68 -13.68
N MET A 104 -17.59 2.05 -14.73
CA MET A 104 -17.05 2.24 -16.09
C MET A 104 -17.94 3.21 -16.85
N GLN A 105 -17.35 4.22 -17.52
CA GLN A 105 -18.09 5.19 -18.32
C GLN A 105 -19.03 4.47 -19.30
N GLY A 106 -20.34 4.70 -19.14
CA GLY A 106 -21.39 4.21 -20.06
C GLY A 106 -21.70 2.70 -19.99
N LYS A 107 -21.17 1.93 -19.03
CA LYS A 107 -21.40 0.48 -18.92
C LYS A 107 -21.90 0.09 -17.52
N ARG A 108 -22.58 -1.08 -17.45
CA ARG A 108 -23.03 -1.68 -16.19
C ARG A 108 -21.84 -1.90 -15.24
N HIS A 109 -22.05 -1.64 -13.95
CA HIS A 109 -21.07 -1.96 -12.91
C HIS A 109 -20.77 -3.47 -12.89
N LEU A 110 -19.60 -3.87 -13.36
CA LEU A 110 -19.17 -5.25 -13.31
C LEU A 110 -18.61 -5.55 -11.93
N LYS A 111 -19.25 -6.50 -11.21
CA LYS A 111 -18.81 -6.98 -9.90
C LYS A 111 -17.80 -8.11 -10.06
N GLY A 112 -17.01 -8.35 -9.02
CA GLY A 112 -16.05 -9.44 -8.96
C GLY A 112 -14.68 -9.05 -9.49
N TRP A 113 -13.98 -10.02 -10.09
CA TRP A 113 -12.63 -9.85 -10.61
C TRP A 113 -12.63 -9.13 -11.95
N GLN A 114 -12.01 -7.95 -12.01
CA GLN A 114 -12.00 -7.07 -13.18
C GLN A 114 -10.62 -6.48 -13.44
N ALA A 115 -10.31 -6.16 -14.69
CA ALA A 115 -9.13 -5.42 -15.13
C ALA A 115 -9.52 -4.01 -15.62
N PRO A 116 -9.90 -3.09 -14.73
CA PRO A 116 -10.44 -1.77 -15.13
C PRO A 116 -9.39 -0.86 -15.76
N PHE A 117 -8.13 -1.12 -15.50
CA PHE A 117 -7.00 -0.32 -16.00
C PHE A 117 -6.30 -0.94 -17.21
N GLY A 118 -6.93 -1.92 -17.87
CA GLY A 118 -6.34 -2.68 -18.96
C GLY A 118 -5.46 -3.84 -18.50
N GLU A 119 -4.59 -4.32 -19.38
CA GLU A 119 -3.70 -5.44 -19.10
C GLU A 119 -2.45 -4.99 -18.34
N ILE A 120 -2.52 -4.98 -17.02
CA ILE A 120 -1.37 -4.70 -16.16
C ILE A 120 -0.70 -6.03 -15.84
N PRO A 121 0.62 -6.21 -16.15
CA PRO A 121 1.28 -7.51 -15.96
C PRO A 121 1.74 -7.77 -14.52
N GLU A 122 1.82 -6.75 -13.69
CA GLU A 122 2.31 -6.83 -12.30
C GLU A 122 1.52 -5.94 -11.36
N THR A 123 1.51 -6.25 -10.08
CA THR A 123 0.88 -5.43 -9.04
C THR A 123 1.76 -5.31 -7.81
N LEU A 124 1.45 -4.33 -6.95
CA LEU A 124 2.16 -4.10 -5.70
C LEU A 124 1.90 -5.25 -4.73
N LEU A 125 2.97 -5.89 -4.25
CA LEU A 125 2.92 -6.81 -3.13
C LEU A 125 2.97 -5.99 -1.84
N TYR A 126 1.87 -5.97 -1.10
CA TYR A 126 1.79 -5.24 0.15
C TYR A 126 2.50 -6.01 1.27
N ILE A 127 3.55 -5.40 1.82
CA ILE A 127 4.26 -5.93 2.98
C ILE A 127 3.83 -5.13 4.20
N LYS A 128 3.20 -5.80 5.15
CA LYS A 128 2.78 -5.18 6.40
C LYS A 128 4.01 -4.66 7.16
N GLU A 129 3.93 -3.41 7.61
CA GLU A 129 5.00 -2.80 8.40
C GLU A 129 5.26 -3.63 9.67
N PRO A 130 6.52 -4.07 9.91
CA PRO A 130 6.86 -4.84 11.10
C PRO A 130 6.64 -4.04 12.38
N LYS A 131 6.26 -4.72 13.48
CA LYS A 131 6.04 -4.09 14.78
C LYS A 131 7.27 -3.30 15.26
N LYS A 132 8.47 -3.78 14.98
CA LYS A 132 9.75 -3.12 15.32
C LYS A 132 9.90 -1.74 14.69
N ILE A 133 9.36 -1.52 13.48
CA ILE A 133 9.34 -0.20 12.84
C ILE A 133 8.45 0.75 13.63
N TYR A 134 7.29 0.30 14.07
CA TYR A 134 6.39 1.11 14.91
C TYR A 134 7.03 1.44 16.26
N GLU A 135 7.68 0.47 16.91
CA GLU A 135 8.43 0.68 18.15
C GLU A 135 9.58 1.67 17.96
N GLY A 136 10.25 1.64 16.80
CA GLY A 136 11.34 2.56 16.44
C GLY A 136 10.95 4.03 16.31
N ARG A 137 9.65 4.37 16.40
CA ARG A 137 9.17 5.76 16.48
C ARG A 137 9.20 6.33 17.90
N LYS A 138 9.40 5.49 18.91
CA LYS A 138 9.49 5.92 20.31
C LYS A 138 10.84 6.59 20.59
N VAL A 139 10.82 7.62 21.41
CA VAL A 139 12.03 8.35 21.85
C VAL A 139 12.82 7.48 22.84
N GLY A 140 14.15 7.56 22.77
CA GLY A 140 15.04 6.91 23.77
C GLY A 140 15.47 5.48 23.45
N LEU A 141 15.22 4.99 22.23
CA LEU A 141 15.66 3.66 21.82
C LEU A 141 17.20 3.60 21.61
N THR A 142 17.77 2.44 21.88
CA THR A 142 19.18 2.13 21.64
C THR A 142 19.52 2.22 20.15
N LYS A 143 20.80 2.40 19.81
CA LYS A 143 21.28 2.40 18.42
C LYS A 143 21.33 1.01 17.81
N GLU A 144 21.11 -0.03 18.59
CA GLU A 144 21.16 -1.39 18.12
C GLU A 144 20.05 -1.71 17.13
N LEU A 145 20.43 -2.35 16.03
CA LEU A 145 19.48 -2.81 15.04
C LEU A 145 18.74 -4.04 15.56
N PRO A 146 17.41 -4.11 15.35
CA PRO A 146 16.68 -5.34 15.60
C PRO A 146 17.27 -6.50 14.80
N LYS A 147 17.27 -7.70 15.38
CA LYS A 147 17.67 -8.92 14.65
C LYS A 147 16.72 -9.18 13.48
N PRO A 148 17.23 -9.73 12.37
CA PRO A 148 16.39 -10.16 11.26
C PRO A 148 15.28 -11.11 11.74
N GLU A 149 14.08 -10.99 11.15
CA GLU A 149 12.94 -11.85 11.50
C GLU A 149 12.30 -12.48 10.27
N LYS A 150 11.77 -13.70 10.44
CA LYS A 150 11.01 -14.37 9.41
C LYS A 150 9.62 -13.75 9.32
N MET A 151 9.13 -13.58 8.10
CA MET A 151 7.79 -13.09 7.82
C MET A 151 7.17 -13.90 6.69
N SER A 152 5.88 -14.16 6.78
CA SER A 152 5.09 -14.69 5.68
C SER A 152 4.00 -13.70 5.27
N ILE A 153 3.73 -13.67 3.97
CA ILE A 153 2.66 -12.90 3.37
C ILE A 153 1.59 -13.90 2.91
N PRO A 154 0.37 -13.82 3.45
CA PRO A 154 -0.69 -14.73 3.07
C PRO A 154 -1.08 -14.51 1.62
N ALA A 155 -1.29 -15.59 0.92
CA ALA A 155 -1.73 -15.66 -0.46
C ALA A 155 -2.66 -16.87 -0.65
N ASN A 156 -3.27 -16.97 -1.82
CA ASN A 156 -4.05 -18.13 -2.21
C ASN A 156 -3.59 -18.58 -3.59
N LEU A 157 -3.15 -19.83 -3.70
CA LEU A 157 -2.69 -20.43 -4.95
C LEU A 157 -3.74 -21.43 -5.44
N ASN A 158 -4.44 -21.07 -6.48
CA ASN A 158 -5.51 -21.90 -7.07
C ASN A 158 -6.56 -22.41 -6.07
N GLY A 159 -7.01 -21.51 -5.17
CA GLY A 159 -8.00 -21.87 -4.13
C GLY A 159 -7.41 -22.45 -2.85
N THR A 160 -6.10 -22.74 -2.81
CA THR A 160 -5.43 -23.29 -1.63
C THR A 160 -4.65 -22.19 -0.89
N PRO A 161 -4.78 -22.10 0.45
CA PRO A 161 -3.96 -21.18 1.25
C PRO A 161 -2.47 -21.36 0.99
N TYR A 162 -1.78 -20.28 0.78
CA TYR A 162 -0.37 -20.25 0.44
C TYR A 162 0.35 -19.14 1.20
N GLU A 163 1.66 -19.25 1.38
CA GLU A 163 2.47 -18.26 2.05
C GLU A 163 3.71 -17.90 1.23
N ILE A 164 3.85 -16.62 0.89
CA ILE A 164 5.11 -16.08 0.35
C ILE A 164 6.02 -15.77 1.53
N LYS A 165 7.09 -16.56 1.69
CA LYS A 165 8.01 -16.48 2.82
C LYS A 165 9.19 -15.56 2.51
N GLY A 166 9.71 -14.91 3.56
CA GLY A 166 10.90 -14.10 3.44
C GLY A 166 11.49 -13.70 4.79
N THR A 167 12.50 -12.86 4.73
CA THR A 167 13.21 -12.35 5.90
C THR A 167 13.20 -10.83 5.87
N ILE A 168 12.79 -10.22 6.96
CA ILE A 168 12.91 -8.79 7.20
C ILE A 168 14.31 -8.52 7.73
N ASN A 169 15.03 -7.61 7.07
CA ASN A 169 16.30 -7.07 7.52
C ASN A 169 16.12 -5.61 7.87
N TYR A 170 16.60 -5.20 9.03
CA TYR A 170 16.48 -3.83 9.51
C TYR A 170 17.75 -3.03 9.19
N HIS A 171 17.56 -1.72 8.98
CA HIS A 171 18.65 -0.76 8.81
C HIS A 171 18.29 0.56 9.49
N LEU A 172 19.29 1.39 9.77
CA LEU A 172 19.05 2.74 10.31
C LEU A 172 18.44 3.63 9.24
N ASN A 173 17.41 4.39 9.62
CA ASN A 173 16.72 5.30 8.73
C ASN A 173 17.35 6.69 8.81
N LYS A 174 18.00 7.11 7.74
CA LYS A 174 18.64 8.44 7.64
C LYS A 174 17.65 9.59 7.87
N ALA A 175 16.40 9.44 7.45
CA ALA A 175 15.38 10.46 7.66
C ALA A 175 15.11 10.73 9.15
N TYR A 176 15.24 9.72 10.02
CA TYR A 176 15.12 9.87 11.46
C TYR A 176 16.20 10.81 12.02
N ASP A 177 17.45 10.63 11.63
CA ASP A 177 18.58 11.45 12.11
C ASP A 177 18.42 12.92 11.68
N VAL A 178 17.99 13.15 10.43
CA VAL A 178 17.71 14.51 9.91
C VAL A 178 16.57 15.16 10.70
N PHE A 179 15.47 14.45 10.91
CA PHE A 179 14.32 14.96 11.65
C PHE A 179 14.67 15.34 13.09
N HIS A 180 15.47 14.51 13.78
CA HIS A 180 15.89 14.80 15.15
C HIS A 180 16.90 15.94 15.25
N ARG A 181 17.80 16.12 14.28
CA ARG A 181 18.70 17.27 14.22
C ARG A 181 17.95 18.59 14.06
N ILE A 182 16.89 18.60 13.25
CA ILE A 182 16.07 19.80 13.04
C ILE A 182 15.31 20.17 14.31
N LYS A 183 14.76 19.17 15.02
CA LYS A 183 14.01 19.42 16.27
C LYS A 183 14.90 19.75 17.47
N ASN A 184 16.15 19.25 17.51
CA ASN A 184 17.08 19.45 18.62
C ASN A 184 18.42 20.00 18.13
N PRO A 185 18.51 21.24 17.67
CA PRO A 185 19.75 21.82 17.11
C PRO A 185 20.91 21.92 18.12
N LYS A 186 20.65 21.74 19.42
CA LYS A 186 21.67 21.85 20.50
C LYS A 186 22.33 20.51 20.89
N SER A 187 21.97 19.39 20.29
CA SER A 187 22.62 18.11 20.56
C SER A 187 23.79 17.89 19.58
N LYS A 188 24.87 18.65 19.80
CA LYS A 188 26.20 18.36 19.24
C LYS A 188 27.05 17.66 20.31
#